data_f46d955cb58f8ac4cfd1e1ead45e506b
#
_entry.id   f46d955cb58f8ac4cfd1e1ead45e506b
#
_cell.length_a   1.000
_cell.length_b   1.000
_cell.length_c   1.000
_cell.angle_alpha   90.00
_cell.angle_beta   90.00
_cell.angle_gamma   90.00
#
_symmetry.space_group_name_H-M   'P 1'
#
loop_
_entity.id
_entity.type
_entity.pdbx_description
1 polymer ?
#
loop_
_entity_poly.entity_id
_entity_poly.type
_entity_poly.pdbx_seq_one_letter_code
_entity_poly.pdbx_strand_id
1 'polypeptide(L)'
;MPSRAFLPVLALAWVFSVVCLGLSAKIMKDGTAWPQELFNVMILNVFAWSWNTLFTTVLVIGTAVAAHTRYFSSGMQFVLLFLGFILAIAAIGEYSGIVNTKGYMGGVSSSLAKAYHGLGFVGAFILLGATVYALLSHIAGKATQPPPKKEEEVHF
;
A
#
# COMPACT_ATOMS: atom_id res chain seq x y z
N MET A 1 -8.95 0.14 19.26
CA MET A 1 -7.48 -0.05 19.36
C MET A 1 -7.06 -0.95 18.21
N PRO A 2 -6.04 -0.61 17.42
CA PRO A 2 -5.53 -1.55 16.42
C PRO A 2 -5.05 -2.79 17.19
N SER A 3 -5.62 -3.93 16.87
CA SER A 3 -5.25 -5.17 17.53
C SER A 3 -3.83 -5.56 17.13
N ARG A 4 -3.02 -6.09 18.04
CA ARG A 4 -1.71 -6.66 17.72
C ARG A 4 -1.80 -7.72 16.61
N ALA A 5 -2.99 -8.30 16.43
CA ALA A 5 -3.30 -9.21 15.31
C ALA A 5 -3.18 -8.56 13.92
N PHE A 6 -3.20 -7.23 13.81
CA PHE A 6 -3.03 -6.53 12.53
C PHE A 6 -1.56 -6.39 12.11
N LEU A 7 -0.62 -6.49 13.06
CA LEU A 7 0.81 -6.34 12.78
C LEU A 7 1.35 -7.34 11.72
N PRO A 8 0.98 -8.63 11.72
CA PRO A 8 1.41 -9.56 10.68
C PRO A 8 0.95 -9.16 9.28
N VAL A 9 -0.27 -8.62 9.14
CA VAL A 9 -0.82 -8.16 7.86
C VAL A 9 -0.05 -6.96 7.34
N LEU A 10 0.26 -6.00 8.23
CA LEU A 10 1.10 -4.84 7.90
C LEU A 10 2.53 -5.25 7.52
N ALA A 11 3.11 -6.19 8.26
CA ALA A 11 4.44 -6.71 7.96
C ALA A 11 4.49 -7.40 6.59
N LEU A 12 3.45 -8.16 6.24
CA LEU A 12 3.32 -8.78 4.93
C LEU A 12 3.20 -7.72 3.82
N ALA A 13 2.36 -6.70 4.00
CA ALA A 13 2.22 -5.59 3.08
C ALA A 13 3.55 -4.84 2.89
N TRP A 14 4.30 -4.64 3.97
CA TRP A 14 5.62 -4.03 3.92
C TRP A 14 6.63 -4.86 3.11
N VAL A 15 6.72 -6.17 3.37
CA VAL A 15 7.62 -7.08 2.63
C VAL A 15 7.32 -7.03 1.13
N PHE A 16 6.04 -7.13 0.73
CA PHE A 16 5.66 -7.05 -0.67
C PHE A 16 5.98 -5.69 -1.30
N SER A 17 5.78 -4.60 -0.57
CA SER A 17 6.13 -3.25 -1.05
C SER A 17 7.62 -3.11 -1.31
N VAL A 18 8.47 -3.62 -0.41
CA VAL A 18 9.94 -3.62 -0.56
C VAL A 18 10.37 -4.49 -1.75
N VAL A 19 9.79 -5.68 -1.90
CA VAL A 19 10.10 -6.58 -3.03
C VAL A 19 9.71 -5.95 -4.35
N CYS A 20 8.50 -5.39 -4.46
CA CYS A 20 8.02 -4.73 -5.68
C CYS A 20 8.85 -3.48 -6.00
N LEU A 21 9.27 -2.70 -4.98
CA LEU A 21 10.20 -1.58 -5.17
C LEU A 21 11.54 -2.04 -5.73
N GLY A 22 12.13 -3.10 -5.16
CA GLY A 22 13.39 -3.65 -5.63
C GLY A 22 13.30 -4.16 -7.08
N LEU A 23 12.22 -4.87 -7.41
CA LEU A 23 11.98 -5.37 -8.78
C LEU A 23 11.75 -4.24 -9.78
N SER A 24 10.96 -3.23 -9.45
CA SER A 24 10.72 -2.08 -10.33
C SER A 24 11.99 -1.27 -10.57
N ALA A 25 12.79 -1.04 -9.53
CA ALA A 25 14.08 -0.36 -9.64
C ALA A 25 15.08 -1.17 -10.48
N LYS A 26 15.11 -2.51 -10.31
CA LYS A 26 15.96 -3.38 -11.12
C LYS A 26 15.53 -3.38 -12.59
N ILE A 27 14.25 -3.49 -12.88
CA ILE A 27 13.72 -3.40 -14.25
C ILE A 27 14.13 -2.06 -14.87
N MET A 28 13.98 -0.97 -14.14
CA MET A 28 14.35 0.36 -14.60
C MET A 28 15.85 0.49 -14.89
N LYS A 29 16.71 -0.15 -14.09
CA LYS A 29 18.17 -0.18 -14.28
C LYS A 29 18.60 -1.04 -15.46
N ASP A 30 18.02 -2.23 -15.60
CA ASP A 30 18.42 -3.22 -16.61
C ASP A 30 17.87 -2.90 -18.00
N GLY A 31 16.85 -2.07 -18.07
CA GLY A 31 16.23 -1.67 -19.34
C GLY A 31 17.12 -0.74 -20.16
N THR A 32 17.28 -1.07 -21.44
CA THR A 32 17.99 -0.26 -22.42
C THR A 32 17.00 0.17 -23.52
N ALA A 33 17.16 1.38 -24.06
CA ALA A 33 16.31 1.88 -25.15
C ALA A 33 14.79 1.86 -24.84
N TRP A 34 14.43 2.39 -23.69
CA TRP A 34 13.03 2.50 -23.25
C TRP A 34 12.20 3.39 -24.19
N PRO A 35 11.05 2.92 -24.70
CA PRO A 35 10.03 3.84 -25.21
C PRO A 35 9.62 4.81 -24.10
N GLN A 36 9.43 6.09 -24.43
CA GLN A 36 9.13 7.13 -23.44
C GLN A 36 7.92 6.78 -22.54
N GLU A 37 6.90 6.16 -23.11
CA GLU A 37 5.70 5.74 -22.37
C GLU A 37 6.04 4.71 -21.29
N LEU A 38 6.82 3.68 -21.63
CA LEU A 38 7.20 2.63 -20.68
C LEU A 38 8.13 3.18 -19.59
N PHE A 39 9.02 4.10 -19.95
CA PHE A 39 9.89 4.78 -18.99
C PHE A 39 9.06 5.57 -17.96
N ASN A 40 8.08 6.34 -18.40
CA ASN A 40 7.20 7.11 -17.53
C ASN A 40 6.39 6.19 -16.58
N VAL A 41 5.89 5.06 -17.09
CA VAL A 41 5.17 4.08 -16.28
C VAL A 41 6.10 3.41 -15.27
N MET A 42 7.36 3.15 -15.61
CA MET A 42 8.31 2.61 -14.64
C MET A 42 8.68 3.62 -13.54
N ILE A 43 8.78 4.91 -13.86
CA ILE A 43 8.93 5.97 -12.86
C ILE A 43 7.73 5.97 -11.91
N LEU A 44 6.50 5.91 -12.43
CA LEU A 44 5.29 5.81 -11.63
C LEU A 44 5.30 4.60 -10.70
N ASN A 45 5.76 3.44 -11.20
CA ASN A 45 5.86 2.21 -10.41
C ASN A 45 6.89 2.33 -9.27
N VAL A 46 8.09 2.84 -9.55
CA VAL A 46 9.11 3.10 -8.52
C VAL A 46 8.58 4.08 -7.48
N PHE A 47 7.93 5.15 -7.90
CA PHE A 47 7.31 6.13 -7.01
C PHE A 47 6.23 5.49 -6.14
N ALA A 48 5.27 4.76 -6.72
CA ALA A 48 4.18 4.13 -6.01
C ALA A 48 4.67 3.13 -4.95
N TRP A 49 5.62 2.27 -5.29
CA TRP A 49 6.19 1.30 -4.36
C TRP A 49 7.09 1.94 -3.30
N SER A 50 7.76 3.05 -3.61
CA SER A 50 8.50 3.84 -2.60
C SER A 50 7.56 4.42 -1.56
N TRP A 51 6.43 5.01 -1.97
CA TRP A 51 5.40 5.50 -1.05
C TRP A 51 4.77 4.39 -0.23
N ASN A 52 4.44 3.26 -0.86
CA ASN A 52 3.91 2.10 -0.13
C ASN A 52 4.89 1.56 0.91
N THR A 53 6.17 1.49 0.58
CA THR A 53 7.23 1.10 1.53
C THR A 53 7.31 2.08 2.69
N LEU A 54 7.28 3.39 2.43
CA LEU A 54 7.30 4.42 3.46
C LEU A 54 6.07 4.32 4.37
N PHE A 55 4.87 4.29 3.80
CA PHE A 55 3.62 4.22 4.58
C PHE A 55 3.53 2.96 5.42
N THR A 56 3.83 1.80 4.85
CA THR A 56 3.79 0.54 5.59
C THR A 56 4.87 0.48 6.66
N THR A 57 6.07 1.06 6.44
CA THR A 57 7.12 1.20 7.47
C THR A 57 6.61 2.02 8.65
N VAL A 58 6.04 3.19 8.39
CA VAL A 58 5.47 4.07 9.43
C VAL A 58 4.36 3.35 10.19
N LEU A 59 3.48 2.61 9.49
CA LEU A 59 2.39 1.88 10.12
C LEU A 59 2.88 0.69 10.95
N VAL A 60 3.88 -0.07 10.50
CA VAL A 60 4.48 -1.19 11.24
C VAL A 60 5.12 -0.67 12.53
N ILE A 61 5.99 0.34 12.43
CA ILE A 61 6.67 0.93 13.58
C ILE A 61 5.64 1.56 14.52
N GLY A 62 4.72 2.36 14.00
CA GLY A 62 3.71 3.03 14.80
C GLY A 62 2.78 2.06 15.52
N THR A 63 2.39 0.96 14.87
CA THR A 63 1.56 -0.07 15.50
C THR A 63 2.35 -0.85 16.57
N ALA A 64 3.63 -1.08 16.36
CA ALA A 64 4.48 -1.79 17.32
C ALA A 64 4.81 -0.96 18.56
N VAL A 65 5.12 0.34 18.37
CA VAL A 65 5.68 1.22 19.43
C VAL A 65 4.62 2.12 20.03
N ALA A 66 3.70 2.65 19.25
CA ALA A 66 2.78 3.72 19.62
C ALA A 66 1.30 3.31 19.56
N ALA A 67 0.99 2.04 19.83
CA ALA A 67 -0.36 1.46 19.74
C ALA A 67 -1.43 2.22 20.55
N HIS A 68 -1.04 3.07 21.50
CA HIS A 68 -1.93 3.82 22.39
C HIS A 68 -2.10 5.29 21.98
N THR A 69 -1.42 5.76 20.93
CA THR A 69 -1.51 7.17 20.53
C THR A 69 -2.65 7.40 19.54
N ARG A 70 -3.28 8.58 19.58
CA ARG A 70 -4.33 8.99 18.63
C ARG A 70 -3.84 9.03 17.18
N TYR A 71 -2.55 9.25 16.96
CA TYR A 71 -1.94 9.36 15.63
C TYR A 71 -1.96 8.05 14.84
N PHE A 72 -2.02 6.90 15.52
CA PHE A 72 -2.11 5.59 14.89
C PHE A 72 -3.51 4.96 15.02
N SER A 73 -4.54 5.82 14.99
CA SER A 73 -5.93 5.35 14.96
C SER A 73 -6.20 4.48 13.73
N SER A 74 -7.16 3.57 13.84
CA SER A 74 -7.60 2.72 12.72
C SER A 74 -8.06 3.53 11.49
N GLY A 75 -8.57 4.75 11.70
CA GLY A 75 -8.93 5.68 10.62
C GLY A 75 -7.70 6.17 9.85
N MET A 76 -6.63 6.54 10.53
CA MET A 76 -5.37 6.95 9.89
C MET A 76 -4.74 5.78 9.10
N GLN A 77 -4.73 4.59 9.68
CA GLN A 77 -4.26 3.39 9.02
C GLN A 77 -5.05 3.09 7.75
N PHE A 78 -6.39 3.19 7.82
CA PHE A 78 -7.25 3.04 6.66
C PHE A 78 -6.90 4.03 5.54
N VAL A 79 -6.76 5.32 5.84
CA VAL A 79 -6.47 6.35 4.83
C VAL A 79 -5.13 6.08 4.14
N LEU A 80 -4.07 5.80 4.91
CA LEU A 80 -2.74 5.55 4.35
C LEU A 80 -2.69 4.28 3.50
N LEU A 81 -3.34 3.19 3.96
CA LEU A 81 -3.39 1.93 3.21
C LEU A 81 -4.25 2.06 1.96
N PHE A 82 -5.36 2.80 2.02
CA PHE A 82 -6.21 3.06 0.87
C PHE A 82 -5.48 3.87 -0.21
N LEU A 83 -4.79 4.93 0.17
CA LEU A 83 -3.94 5.69 -0.75
C LEU A 83 -2.84 4.82 -1.35
N GLY A 84 -2.19 3.99 -0.54
CA GLY A 84 -1.19 3.04 -1.00
C GLY A 84 -1.76 2.02 -1.99
N PHE A 85 -2.95 1.49 -1.74
CA PHE A 85 -3.64 0.59 -2.67
C PHE A 85 -3.94 1.26 -4.00
N ILE A 86 -4.50 2.49 -3.99
CA ILE A 86 -4.81 3.24 -5.22
C ILE A 86 -3.54 3.48 -6.05
N LEU A 87 -2.44 3.89 -5.40
CA LEU A 87 -1.16 4.09 -6.08
C LEU A 87 -0.63 2.78 -6.68
N ALA A 88 -0.69 1.67 -5.93
CA ALA A 88 -0.20 0.37 -6.38
C ALA A 88 -1.02 -0.15 -7.58
N ILE A 89 -2.36 -0.10 -7.50
CA ILE A 89 -3.21 -0.61 -8.58
C ILE A 89 -3.13 0.25 -9.84
N ALA A 90 -3.00 1.57 -9.71
CA ALA A 90 -2.79 2.45 -10.83
C ALA A 90 -1.45 2.15 -11.53
N ALA A 91 -0.35 2.06 -10.76
CA ALA A 91 0.98 1.82 -11.29
C ALA A 91 1.10 0.46 -11.99
N ILE A 92 0.60 -0.62 -11.36
CA ILE A 92 0.67 -1.97 -11.95
C ILE A 92 -0.32 -2.14 -13.10
N GLY A 93 -1.47 -1.46 -13.05
CA GLY A 93 -2.46 -1.44 -14.12
C GLY A 93 -1.91 -0.81 -15.40
N GLU A 94 -1.28 0.36 -15.32
CA GLU A 94 -0.61 1.02 -16.44
C GLU A 94 0.52 0.15 -17.01
N TYR A 95 1.34 -0.44 -16.16
CA TYR A 95 2.39 -1.37 -16.59
C TYR A 95 1.79 -2.58 -17.32
N SER A 96 0.73 -3.18 -16.78
CA SER A 96 0.01 -4.29 -17.40
C SER A 96 -0.59 -3.91 -18.76
N GLY A 97 -1.18 -2.73 -18.90
CA GLY A 97 -1.73 -2.22 -20.15
C GLY A 97 -0.67 -2.15 -21.26
N ILE A 98 0.51 -1.59 -20.95
CA ILE A 98 1.59 -1.49 -21.94
C ILE A 98 2.16 -2.87 -22.29
N VAL A 99 2.39 -3.72 -21.30
CA VAL A 99 2.94 -5.06 -21.53
C VAL A 99 1.99 -5.93 -22.37
N ASN A 100 0.68 -5.82 -22.15
CA ASN A 100 -0.31 -6.57 -22.93
C ASN A 100 -0.45 -6.09 -24.36
N THR A 101 -0.23 -4.80 -24.62
CA THR A 101 -0.39 -4.21 -25.95
C THR A 101 0.89 -4.23 -26.78
N LYS A 102 2.05 -4.01 -26.16
CA LYS A 102 3.34 -3.83 -26.84
C LYS A 102 4.36 -4.95 -26.52
N GLY A 103 4.01 -5.88 -25.64
CA GLY A 103 4.92 -6.93 -25.17
C GLY A 103 5.97 -6.43 -24.18
N TYR A 104 6.83 -7.35 -23.72
CA TYR A 104 7.92 -7.01 -22.79
C TYR A 104 9.06 -6.35 -23.57
N MET A 105 9.07 -5.03 -23.64
CA MET A 105 10.05 -4.24 -24.33
C MET A 105 11.18 -3.75 -23.41
N GLY A 106 12.25 -3.22 -23.99
CA GLY A 106 13.31 -2.53 -23.25
C GLY A 106 14.49 -3.40 -22.81
N GLY A 107 14.69 -4.59 -23.41
CA GLY A 107 15.86 -5.45 -23.11
C GLY A 107 15.81 -6.14 -21.74
N VAL A 108 14.73 -5.99 -20.98
CA VAL A 108 14.53 -6.66 -19.69
C VAL A 108 14.18 -8.13 -19.92
N SER A 109 14.71 -9.03 -19.08
CA SER A 109 14.35 -10.44 -19.16
C SER A 109 12.84 -10.63 -18.96
N SER A 110 12.22 -11.42 -19.82
CA SER A 110 10.76 -11.67 -19.76
C SER A 110 10.35 -12.33 -18.44
N SER A 111 11.22 -13.11 -17.82
CA SER A 111 10.98 -13.73 -16.52
C SER A 111 10.92 -12.69 -15.39
N LEU A 112 11.82 -11.71 -15.38
CA LEU A 112 11.81 -10.63 -14.38
C LEU A 112 10.57 -9.76 -14.52
N ALA A 113 10.20 -9.40 -15.76
CA ALA A 113 9.02 -8.60 -16.04
C ALA A 113 7.72 -9.33 -15.65
N LYS A 114 7.61 -10.65 -15.92
CA LYS A 114 6.47 -11.49 -15.50
C LYS A 114 6.39 -11.62 -13.99
N ALA A 115 7.54 -11.84 -13.33
CA ALA A 115 7.60 -11.92 -11.86
C ALA A 115 7.13 -10.61 -11.23
N TYR A 116 7.60 -9.47 -11.73
CA TYR A 116 7.15 -8.15 -11.26
C TYR A 116 5.65 -7.95 -11.47
N HIS A 117 5.14 -8.31 -12.65
CA HIS A 117 3.70 -8.21 -12.96
C HIS A 117 2.85 -9.01 -11.97
N GLY A 118 3.18 -10.29 -11.76
CA GLY A 118 2.46 -11.15 -10.82
C GLY A 118 2.56 -10.67 -9.37
N LEU A 119 3.76 -10.37 -8.90
CA LEU A 119 3.99 -9.91 -7.52
C LEU A 119 3.38 -8.53 -7.26
N GLY A 120 3.35 -7.64 -8.26
CA GLY A 120 2.72 -6.34 -8.16
C GLY A 120 1.20 -6.45 -7.90
N PHE A 121 0.50 -7.32 -8.62
CA PHE A 121 -0.92 -7.59 -8.35
C PHE A 121 -1.12 -8.22 -6.97
N VAL A 122 -0.33 -9.23 -6.60
CA VAL A 122 -0.41 -9.83 -5.26
C VAL A 122 -0.19 -8.78 -4.17
N GLY A 123 0.81 -7.92 -4.32
CA GLY A 123 1.08 -6.81 -3.40
C GLY A 123 -0.09 -5.83 -3.30
N ALA A 124 -0.71 -5.45 -4.43
CA ALA A 124 -1.89 -4.59 -4.44
C ALA A 124 -3.09 -5.25 -3.73
N PHE A 125 -3.35 -6.55 -3.93
CA PHE A 125 -4.40 -7.26 -3.22
C PHE A 125 -4.14 -7.39 -1.71
N ILE A 126 -2.89 -7.55 -1.29
CA ILE A 126 -2.52 -7.55 0.14
C ILE A 126 -2.82 -6.17 0.75
N LEU A 127 -2.48 -5.08 0.04
CA LEU A 127 -2.81 -3.71 0.47
C LEU A 127 -4.32 -3.50 0.56
N LEU A 128 -5.10 -4.03 -0.39
CA LEU A 128 -6.56 -4.00 -0.32
C LEU A 128 -7.08 -4.73 0.91
N GLY A 129 -6.59 -5.95 1.17
CA GLY A 129 -6.96 -6.73 2.35
C GLY A 129 -6.65 -6.00 3.66
N ALA A 130 -5.46 -5.39 3.76
CA ALA A 130 -5.07 -4.56 4.89
C ALA A 130 -5.98 -3.32 5.04
N THR A 131 -6.34 -2.68 3.93
CA THR A 131 -7.26 -1.52 3.91
C THR A 131 -8.65 -1.91 4.43
N VAL A 132 -9.21 -3.01 3.94
CA VAL A 132 -10.52 -3.52 4.39
C VAL A 132 -10.48 -3.85 5.89
N TYR A 133 -9.43 -4.51 6.36
CA TYR A 133 -9.28 -4.81 7.78
C TYR A 133 -9.23 -3.54 8.63
N ALA A 134 -8.46 -2.51 8.21
CA ALA A 134 -8.39 -1.24 8.91
C ALA A 134 -9.75 -0.53 8.96
N LEU A 135 -10.52 -0.57 7.86
CA LEU A 135 -11.86 -0.01 7.79
C LEU A 135 -12.81 -0.71 8.77
N LEU A 136 -12.86 -2.03 8.74
CA LEU A 136 -13.72 -2.82 9.64
C LEU A 136 -13.36 -2.56 11.11
N SER A 137 -12.08 -2.48 11.44
CA SER A 137 -11.59 -2.15 12.78
C SER A 137 -12.00 -0.73 13.21
N HIS A 138 -12.02 0.22 12.27
CA HIS A 138 -12.46 1.59 12.52
C HIS A 138 -13.97 1.66 12.82
N ILE A 139 -14.79 0.97 12.03
CA ILE A 139 -16.24 0.91 12.20
C ILE A 139 -16.60 0.23 13.53
N ALA A 140 -15.99 -0.92 13.84
CA ALA A 140 -16.21 -1.63 15.08
C ALA A 140 -15.81 -0.80 16.30
N GLY A 141 -14.71 -0.07 16.23
CA GLY A 141 -14.26 0.82 17.30
C GLY A 141 -15.21 1.99 17.58
N LYS A 142 -15.92 2.50 16.55
CA LYS A 142 -16.94 3.53 16.74
C LYS A 142 -18.22 2.98 17.38
N ALA A 143 -18.61 1.77 17.02
CA ALA A 143 -19.83 1.13 17.56
C ALA A 143 -19.74 0.83 19.06
N THR A 144 -18.54 0.71 19.61
CA THR A 144 -18.31 0.40 21.04
C THR A 144 -18.11 1.65 21.91
N GLN A 145 -18.12 2.86 21.33
CA GLN A 145 -18.04 4.08 22.14
C GLN A 145 -19.39 4.38 22.78
N PRO A 146 -19.42 4.59 24.13
CA PRO A 146 -20.66 5.01 24.78
C PRO A 146 -21.11 6.36 24.21
N PRO A 147 -22.43 6.61 24.14
CA PRO A 147 -22.94 7.87 23.67
C PRO A 147 -22.34 9.02 24.49
N PRO A 148 -22.05 10.18 23.85
CA PRO A 148 -21.54 11.34 24.57
C PRO A 148 -22.48 11.66 25.72
N LYS A 149 -21.93 11.75 26.95
CA LYS A 149 -22.69 12.24 28.09
C LYS A 149 -23.27 13.59 27.69
N LYS A 150 -24.61 13.72 27.67
CA LYS A 150 -25.26 15.02 27.60
C LYS A 150 -24.73 15.79 28.81
N GLU A 151 -24.04 16.91 28.57
CA GLU A 151 -23.76 17.86 29.63
C GLU A 151 -25.12 18.25 30.23
N GLU A 152 -25.35 17.90 31.48
CA GLU A 152 -26.48 18.45 32.22
C GLU A 152 -26.27 19.96 32.24
N GLU A 153 -27.13 20.68 31.49
CA GLU A 153 -27.23 22.13 31.63
C GLU A 153 -27.54 22.43 33.08
N VAL A 154 -26.51 22.83 33.80
CA VAL A 154 -26.68 23.37 35.16
C VAL A 154 -27.31 24.75 34.99
N HIS A 155 -28.64 24.79 35.05
CA HIS A 155 -29.36 26.04 35.19
C HIS A 155 -29.06 26.58 36.62
N PHE A 156 -28.30 27.69 36.67
CA PHE A 156 -28.20 28.54 37.83
C PHE A 156 -29.35 29.56 37.83
#